data_b91ed380690915570812c8d41e1e6683
#
_entry.id   b91ed380690915570812c8d41e1e6683
#
_cell.length_a   1.000
_cell.length_b   1.000
_cell.length_c   1.000
_cell.angle_alpha   90.00
_cell.angle_beta   90.00
_cell.angle_gamma   90.00
#
_symmetry.space_group_name_H-M   'P 1'
#
loop_
_entity.id
_entity.type
_entity.pdbx_description
1 polymer ?
#
loop_
_entity_poly.entity_id
_entity_poly.type
_entity_poly.pdbx_seq_one_letter_code
_entity_poly.pdbx_strand_id
1 'polypeptide(L)'
;MNNTNNKTASKPCLGPIEFISMFALITSLVALSIDSMLPAFPAIAQSFALADTKDTQLVISTLVLGMVFGELIFGPLSDTKGRKYAILLGMVIFCIGCVIAMNAQTFEGMLIGRAIQGFGVSGPKIASRALIRDQYTGAAMARIMSFIMMFFILVPMIAPSLGQLIITFASWRMIFAFFLLMTVSIAIWFTIRQAETLTKDKRIPFSIKAISKASKKILFEPVIMAYAITAGILFGALLLFIGTAQAIFQDIYAIVEHFPLYFAALASGVGVSSFLNGKLVMRYGMYKLSMSALIALGTFSSLLFIVSMLSDGQPSLFWFMLISFLCFCCIGILFGNLTAMAMETLGDIAGLGASIVASSSSLVSVVFSVIAGRFYNQTTIPLAVGFLCAAGFGIYLVYSAEQRKASM
;
A
#
# COMPACT_ATOMS: atom_id res chain seq x y z
N MET A 1 48.26 12.98 16.34
CA MET A 1 48.13 11.63 15.75
C MET A 1 46.66 11.42 15.35
N ASN A 2 46.43 11.64 14.08
CA ASN A 2 45.12 11.51 13.45
C ASN A 2 44.79 10.03 13.25
N ASN A 3 43.72 9.55 13.86
CA ASN A 3 43.12 8.27 13.51
C ASN A 3 41.70 8.52 12.98
N THR A 4 41.64 8.87 11.70
CA THR A 4 40.40 8.87 10.92
C THR A 4 40.01 7.42 10.71
N ASN A 5 39.10 6.94 11.56
CA ASN A 5 38.38 5.69 11.34
C ASN A 5 37.53 5.81 10.03
N ASN A 6 38.14 5.44 8.93
CA ASN A 6 37.53 5.24 7.63
C ASN A 6 36.62 4.01 7.76
N LYS A 7 35.33 4.23 8.10
CA LYS A 7 34.29 3.21 7.94
C LYS A 7 34.20 2.93 6.45
N THR A 8 34.83 1.87 6.00
CA THR A 8 34.68 1.31 4.66
C THR A 8 33.23 0.86 4.49
N ALA A 9 32.37 1.78 4.01
CA ALA A 9 31.12 1.42 3.40
C ALA A 9 31.47 0.48 2.23
N SER A 10 31.03 -0.77 2.27
CA SER A 10 31.19 -1.69 1.15
C SER A 10 30.66 -1.01 -0.10
N LYS A 11 31.53 -0.85 -1.13
CA LYS A 11 31.14 -0.25 -2.40
C LYS A 11 29.87 -0.97 -2.89
N PRO A 12 28.82 -0.27 -3.30
CA PRO A 12 27.64 -0.88 -3.87
C PRO A 12 28.07 -1.70 -5.10
N CYS A 13 27.79 -3.01 -5.09
CA CYS A 13 28.09 -3.90 -6.20
C CYS A 13 27.26 -3.61 -7.46
N LEU A 14 26.25 -2.74 -7.33
CA LEU A 14 25.27 -2.38 -8.36
C LEU A 14 25.44 -0.92 -8.79
N GLY A 15 25.32 -0.67 -10.09
CA GLY A 15 25.16 0.71 -10.58
C GLY A 15 23.85 1.34 -10.07
N PRO A 16 23.78 2.68 -9.92
CA PRO A 16 22.60 3.35 -9.36
C PRO A 16 21.31 3.04 -10.15
N ILE A 17 21.37 2.97 -11.47
CA ILE A 17 20.21 2.68 -12.32
C ILE A 17 19.72 1.25 -12.10
N GLU A 18 20.65 0.28 -12.09
CA GLU A 18 20.32 -1.14 -11.86
C GLU A 18 19.69 -1.34 -10.47
N PHE A 19 20.26 -0.68 -9.46
CA PHE A 19 19.74 -0.72 -8.09
C PHE A 19 18.32 -0.15 -8.01
N ILE A 20 18.09 1.04 -8.57
CA ILE A 20 16.77 1.68 -8.59
C ILE A 20 15.76 0.81 -9.32
N SER A 21 16.09 0.29 -10.50
CA SER A 21 15.17 -0.55 -11.29
C SER A 21 14.79 -1.82 -10.55
N MET A 22 15.77 -2.49 -9.93
CA MET A 22 15.53 -3.72 -9.16
C MET A 22 14.61 -3.46 -7.97
N PHE A 23 14.88 -2.42 -7.16
CA PHE A 23 14.06 -2.11 -6.00
C PHE A 23 12.70 -1.49 -6.36
N ALA A 24 12.60 -0.79 -7.47
CA ALA A 24 11.33 -0.35 -8.03
C ALA A 24 10.43 -1.53 -8.39
N LEU A 25 10.96 -2.54 -9.07
CA LEU A 25 10.20 -3.77 -9.39
C LEU A 25 9.82 -4.56 -8.14
N ILE A 26 10.74 -4.70 -7.18
CA ILE A 26 10.47 -5.38 -5.91
C ILE A 26 9.32 -4.70 -5.14
N THR A 27 9.36 -3.39 -5.03
CA THR A 27 8.31 -2.63 -4.32
C THR A 27 6.99 -2.61 -5.08
N SER A 28 7.05 -2.68 -6.41
CA SER A 28 5.87 -2.71 -7.28
C SER A 28 5.05 -3.99 -7.18
N LEU A 29 5.61 -5.09 -6.66
CA LEU A 29 4.88 -6.36 -6.47
C LEU A 29 3.58 -6.17 -5.68
N VAL A 30 3.57 -5.30 -4.67
CA VAL A 30 2.37 -5.02 -3.86
C VAL A 30 1.27 -4.40 -4.71
N ALA A 31 1.58 -3.29 -5.39
CA ALA A 31 0.61 -2.55 -6.18
C ALA A 31 0.12 -3.38 -7.39
N LEU A 32 1.03 -4.05 -8.10
CA LEU A 32 0.67 -4.95 -9.20
C LEU A 32 -0.28 -6.06 -8.73
N SER A 33 -0.02 -6.66 -7.56
CA SER A 33 -0.86 -7.73 -7.01
C SER A 33 -2.27 -7.27 -6.66
N ILE A 34 -2.47 -5.99 -6.38
CA ILE A 34 -3.77 -5.38 -6.09
C ILE A 34 -4.45 -4.96 -7.40
N ASP A 35 -3.81 -4.07 -8.13
CA ASP A 35 -4.47 -3.29 -9.17
C ASP A 35 -4.65 -4.06 -10.49
N SER A 36 -3.75 -5.03 -10.82
CA SER A 36 -3.91 -5.85 -12.02
C SER A 36 -5.08 -6.83 -11.94
N MET A 37 -5.61 -7.10 -10.74
CA MET A 37 -6.75 -8.01 -10.58
C MET A 37 -8.10 -7.33 -10.85
N LEU A 38 -8.15 -5.99 -10.86
CA LEU A 38 -9.42 -5.25 -10.96
C LEU A 38 -10.22 -5.59 -12.22
N PRO A 39 -9.65 -5.60 -13.44
CA PRO A 39 -10.40 -5.94 -14.65
C PRO A 39 -10.90 -7.39 -14.66
N ALA A 40 -10.28 -8.25 -13.84
CA ALA A 40 -10.63 -9.67 -13.77
C ALA A 40 -11.81 -9.99 -12.85
N PHE A 41 -12.30 -9.04 -12.04
CA PHE A 41 -13.38 -9.28 -11.08
C PHE A 41 -14.65 -9.89 -11.68
N PRO A 42 -15.18 -9.40 -12.81
CA PRO A 42 -16.35 -10.01 -13.43
C PRO A 42 -16.09 -11.47 -13.83
N ALA A 43 -14.92 -11.77 -14.42
CA ALA A 43 -14.56 -13.12 -14.83
C ALA A 43 -14.35 -14.06 -13.62
N ILE A 44 -13.82 -13.56 -12.51
CA ILE A 44 -13.68 -14.28 -11.25
C ILE A 44 -15.07 -14.60 -10.66
N ALA A 45 -15.96 -13.61 -10.57
CA ALA A 45 -17.33 -13.79 -10.09
C ALA A 45 -18.07 -14.86 -10.88
N GLN A 46 -17.96 -14.82 -12.21
CA GLN A 46 -18.56 -15.82 -13.10
C GLN A 46 -17.93 -17.22 -12.90
N SER A 47 -16.60 -17.29 -12.81
CA SER A 47 -15.88 -18.56 -12.69
C SER A 47 -16.20 -19.33 -11.42
N PHE A 48 -16.50 -18.62 -10.34
CA PHE A 48 -16.87 -19.22 -9.04
C PHE A 48 -18.36 -19.14 -8.73
N ALA A 49 -19.20 -18.71 -9.69
CA ALA A 49 -20.65 -18.54 -9.55
C ALA A 49 -21.02 -17.79 -8.26
N LEU A 50 -20.36 -16.66 -7.99
CA LEU A 50 -20.60 -15.89 -6.78
C LEU A 50 -22.02 -15.33 -6.77
N ALA A 51 -22.75 -15.53 -5.68
CA ALA A 51 -24.09 -15.02 -5.49
C ALA A 51 -24.15 -13.48 -5.40
N ASP A 52 -23.10 -12.87 -4.82
CA ASP A 52 -22.92 -11.42 -4.73
C ASP A 52 -21.56 -11.04 -5.36
N THR A 53 -21.61 -10.24 -6.42
CA THR A 53 -20.40 -9.75 -7.09
C THR A 53 -19.52 -8.89 -6.18
N LYS A 54 -20.09 -8.32 -5.10
CA LYS A 54 -19.34 -7.58 -4.09
C LYS A 54 -18.28 -8.44 -3.38
N ASP A 55 -18.48 -9.76 -3.35
CA ASP A 55 -17.50 -10.67 -2.74
C ASP A 55 -16.15 -10.66 -3.44
N THR A 56 -16.08 -10.22 -4.70
CA THR A 56 -14.79 -10.04 -5.41
C THR A 56 -13.85 -9.05 -4.71
N GLN A 57 -14.35 -8.12 -3.90
CA GLN A 57 -13.54 -7.22 -3.08
C GLN A 57 -12.68 -7.99 -2.07
N LEU A 58 -13.13 -9.18 -1.64
CA LEU A 58 -12.37 -10.05 -0.74
C LEU A 58 -11.04 -10.50 -1.35
N VAL A 59 -10.92 -10.54 -2.67
CA VAL A 59 -9.67 -10.85 -3.38
C VAL A 59 -8.55 -9.87 -2.99
N ILE A 60 -8.86 -8.59 -2.85
CA ILE A 60 -7.90 -7.56 -2.42
C ILE A 60 -7.78 -7.56 -0.89
N SER A 61 -8.91 -7.54 -0.20
CA SER A 61 -8.94 -7.45 1.26
C SER A 61 -8.18 -8.60 1.93
N THR A 62 -8.29 -9.81 1.38
CA THR A 62 -7.58 -10.99 1.90
C THR A 62 -6.08 -10.92 1.67
N LEU A 63 -5.63 -10.37 0.53
CA LEU A 63 -4.21 -10.10 0.32
C LEU A 63 -3.68 -9.11 1.36
N VAL A 64 -4.39 -7.99 1.59
CA VAL A 64 -3.98 -7.00 2.59
C VAL A 64 -4.04 -7.58 4.01
N LEU A 65 -5.02 -8.44 4.30
CA LEU A 65 -5.06 -9.18 5.57
C LEU A 65 -3.83 -10.07 5.75
N GLY A 66 -3.39 -10.76 4.71
CA GLY A 66 -2.13 -11.51 4.71
C GLY A 66 -0.93 -10.61 5.01
N MET A 67 -0.91 -9.38 4.46
CA MET A 67 0.14 -8.41 4.74
C MET A 67 0.19 -8.00 6.21
N VAL A 68 -0.93 -7.90 6.92
CA VAL A 68 -0.97 -7.57 8.35
C VAL A 68 -0.05 -8.48 9.15
N PHE A 69 -0.17 -9.79 8.94
CA PHE A 69 0.66 -10.79 9.64
C PHE A 69 2.09 -10.80 9.11
N GLY A 70 2.26 -10.67 7.80
CA GLY A 70 3.58 -10.63 7.19
C GLY A 70 4.41 -9.44 7.66
N GLU A 71 3.85 -8.25 7.75
CA GLU A 71 4.53 -7.03 8.21
C GLU A 71 5.06 -7.16 9.63
N LEU A 72 4.30 -7.80 10.53
CA LEU A 72 4.73 -8.05 11.91
C LEU A 72 5.93 -9.00 11.98
N ILE A 73 6.00 -9.99 11.08
CA ILE A 73 7.01 -11.05 11.12
C ILE A 73 8.26 -10.66 10.33
N PHE A 74 8.11 -10.11 9.13
CA PHE A 74 9.24 -9.84 8.24
C PHE A 74 10.14 -8.70 8.72
N GLY A 75 9.65 -7.76 9.53
CA GLY A 75 10.49 -6.73 10.17
C GLY A 75 11.56 -7.36 11.06
N PRO A 76 11.16 -8.00 12.17
CA PRO A 76 12.09 -8.69 13.06
C PRO A 76 12.93 -9.79 12.37
N LEU A 77 12.33 -10.53 11.43
CA LEU A 77 13.04 -11.56 10.67
C LEU A 77 14.19 -10.96 9.84
N SER A 78 13.94 -9.81 9.21
CA SER A 78 14.94 -9.07 8.44
C SER A 78 16.09 -8.58 9.31
N ASP A 79 15.82 -8.16 10.55
CA ASP A 79 16.86 -7.75 11.52
C ASP A 79 17.65 -8.93 12.09
N THR A 80 17.06 -10.13 12.12
CA THR A 80 17.67 -11.34 12.70
C THR A 80 18.45 -12.15 11.67
N LYS A 81 17.83 -12.47 10.54
CA LYS A 81 18.39 -13.40 9.53
C LYS A 81 19.12 -12.67 8.41
N GLY A 82 18.83 -11.38 8.24
CA GLY A 82 19.38 -10.55 7.16
C GLY A 82 18.33 -10.05 6.20
N ARG A 83 18.65 -8.95 5.52
CA ARG A 83 17.75 -8.26 4.59
C ARG A 83 17.44 -9.11 3.36
N LYS A 84 18.51 -9.64 2.76
CA LYS A 84 18.42 -10.50 1.56
C LYS A 84 17.60 -11.75 1.83
N TYR A 85 17.83 -12.41 2.96
CA TYR A 85 17.08 -13.60 3.35
C TYR A 85 15.58 -13.31 3.47
N ALA A 86 15.20 -12.23 4.15
CA ALA A 86 13.80 -11.87 4.36
C ALA A 86 13.08 -11.53 3.03
N ILE A 87 13.75 -10.84 2.11
CA ILE A 87 13.22 -10.52 0.79
C ILE A 87 12.96 -11.81 -0.01
N LEU A 88 13.97 -12.69 -0.11
CA LEU A 88 13.86 -13.92 -0.89
C LEU A 88 12.83 -14.89 -0.31
N LEU A 89 12.79 -15.06 1.02
CA LEU A 89 11.78 -15.89 1.67
C LEU A 89 10.37 -15.36 1.40
N GLY A 90 10.19 -14.03 1.48
CA GLY A 90 8.91 -13.40 1.13
C GLY A 90 8.51 -13.65 -0.31
N MET A 91 9.44 -13.55 -1.27
CA MET A 91 9.19 -13.85 -2.68
C MET A 91 8.82 -15.33 -2.90
N VAL A 92 9.47 -16.27 -2.22
CA VAL A 92 9.12 -17.69 -2.30
C VAL A 92 7.70 -17.93 -1.80
N ILE A 93 7.33 -17.36 -0.64
CA ILE A 93 5.98 -17.50 -0.09
C ILE A 93 4.95 -16.84 -1.03
N PHE A 94 5.27 -15.69 -1.61
CA PHE A 94 4.42 -15.04 -2.62
C PHE A 94 4.18 -15.95 -3.83
N CYS A 95 5.22 -16.59 -4.35
CA CYS A 95 5.12 -17.56 -5.46
C CYS A 95 4.22 -18.75 -5.09
N ILE A 96 4.35 -19.29 -3.87
CA ILE A 96 3.46 -20.36 -3.39
C ILE A 96 2.00 -19.89 -3.42
N GLY A 97 1.73 -18.68 -2.92
CA GLY A 97 0.40 -18.08 -2.99
C GLY A 97 -0.13 -17.90 -4.42
N CYS A 98 0.75 -17.52 -5.38
CA CYS A 98 0.38 -17.45 -6.79
C CYS A 98 -0.04 -18.82 -7.34
N VAL A 99 0.72 -19.87 -7.05
CA VAL A 99 0.41 -21.24 -7.51
C VAL A 99 -0.92 -21.73 -6.92
N ILE A 100 -1.17 -21.49 -5.63
CA ILE A 100 -2.44 -21.86 -4.97
C ILE A 100 -3.61 -21.11 -5.61
N ALA A 101 -3.52 -19.79 -5.75
CA ALA A 101 -4.58 -18.98 -6.32
C ALA A 101 -4.86 -19.31 -7.80
N MET A 102 -3.82 -19.58 -8.58
CA MET A 102 -3.93 -19.95 -9.99
C MET A 102 -4.68 -21.28 -10.18
N ASN A 103 -4.44 -22.26 -9.31
CA ASN A 103 -5.03 -23.62 -9.40
C ASN A 103 -6.31 -23.77 -8.55
N ALA A 104 -6.79 -22.71 -7.92
CA ALA A 104 -7.96 -22.78 -7.07
C ALA A 104 -9.22 -23.18 -7.84
N GLN A 105 -9.96 -24.17 -7.28
CA GLN A 105 -11.24 -24.65 -7.81
C GLN A 105 -12.42 -24.00 -7.05
N THR A 106 -12.18 -23.41 -5.88
CA THR A 106 -13.16 -22.71 -5.07
C THR A 106 -12.70 -21.28 -4.79
N PHE A 107 -13.65 -20.39 -4.52
CA PHE A 107 -13.34 -19.00 -4.19
C PHE A 107 -12.51 -18.90 -2.90
N GLU A 108 -12.85 -19.71 -1.89
CA GLU A 108 -12.09 -19.77 -0.62
C GLU A 108 -10.65 -20.23 -0.85
N GLY A 109 -10.42 -21.21 -1.71
CA GLY A 109 -9.08 -21.65 -2.09
C GLY A 109 -8.26 -20.53 -2.73
N MET A 110 -8.89 -19.71 -3.59
CA MET A 110 -8.28 -18.53 -4.17
C MET A 110 -7.96 -17.48 -3.09
N LEU A 111 -8.88 -17.22 -2.15
CA LEU A 111 -8.66 -16.29 -1.04
C LEU A 111 -7.50 -16.74 -0.13
N ILE A 112 -7.37 -18.03 0.14
CA ILE A 112 -6.21 -18.58 0.87
C ILE A 112 -4.91 -18.27 0.12
N GLY A 113 -4.88 -18.52 -1.19
CA GLY A 113 -3.74 -18.15 -2.04
C GLY A 113 -3.42 -16.66 -1.94
N ARG A 114 -4.43 -15.79 -1.93
CA ARG A 114 -4.28 -14.34 -1.78
C ARG A 114 -3.72 -13.95 -0.41
N ALA A 115 -4.19 -14.59 0.67
CA ALA A 115 -3.64 -14.36 2.01
C ALA A 115 -2.15 -14.72 2.08
N ILE A 116 -1.76 -15.87 1.50
CA ILE A 116 -0.38 -16.32 1.43
C ILE A 116 0.47 -15.36 0.58
N GLN A 117 -0.06 -14.87 -0.55
CA GLN A 117 0.61 -13.83 -1.35
C GLN A 117 0.84 -12.55 -0.53
N GLY A 118 -0.18 -12.09 0.18
CA GLY A 118 -0.09 -10.90 1.03
C GLY A 118 0.95 -11.06 2.14
N PHE A 119 0.97 -12.21 2.80
CA PHE A 119 1.99 -12.55 3.79
C PHE A 119 3.40 -12.50 3.15
N GLY A 120 3.57 -13.14 2.00
CA GLY A 120 4.86 -13.22 1.30
C GLY A 120 5.37 -11.85 0.84
N VAL A 121 4.53 -11.02 0.20
CA VAL A 121 4.95 -9.73 -0.35
C VAL A 121 5.38 -8.72 0.72
N SER A 122 5.02 -8.95 1.98
CA SER A 122 5.46 -8.14 3.12
C SER A 122 6.98 -8.20 3.34
N GLY A 123 7.62 -9.33 3.02
CA GLY A 123 9.08 -9.47 3.08
C GLY A 123 9.79 -8.45 2.18
N PRO A 124 9.56 -8.49 0.85
CA PRO A 124 10.03 -7.47 -0.07
C PRO A 124 9.67 -6.04 0.35
N LYS A 125 8.42 -5.78 0.76
CA LYS A 125 7.93 -4.46 1.16
C LYS A 125 8.70 -3.86 2.34
N ILE A 126 8.95 -4.64 3.39
CA ILE A 126 9.57 -4.16 4.63
C ILE A 126 11.10 -4.18 4.52
N ALA A 127 11.68 -5.32 4.09
CA ALA A 127 13.12 -5.50 4.12
C ALA A 127 13.86 -4.69 3.05
N SER A 128 13.21 -4.35 1.92
CA SER A 128 13.82 -3.48 0.90
C SER A 128 14.13 -2.09 1.43
N ARG A 129 13.21 -1.48 2.19
CA ARG A 129 13.43 -0.16 2.80
C ARG A 129 14.61 -0.19 3.78
N ALA A 130 14.71 -1.25 4.57
CA ALA A 130 15.83 -1.44 5.51
C ALA A 130 17.14 -1.63 4.76
N LEU A 131 17.16 -2.42 3.69
CA LEU A 131 18.34 -2.66 2.85
C LEU A 131 18.84 -1.36 2.20
N ILE A 132 17.94 -0.55 1.64
CA ILE A 132 18.28 0.75 1.04
C ILE A 132 18.92 1.67 2.10
N ARG A 133 18.36 1.71 3.30
CA ARG A 133 18.89 2.50 4.42
C ARG A 133 20.26 2.01 4.91
N ASP A 134 20.52 0.70 4.80
CA ASP A 134 21.82 0.13 5.19
C ASP A 134 22.93 0.53 4.19
N GLN A 135 22.61 0.76 2.92
CA GLN A 135 23.57 1.10 1.85
C GLN A 135 23.74 2.60 1.59
N TYR A 136 22.69 3.37 1.83
CA TYR A 136 22.67 4.79 1.49
C TYR A 136 22.24 5.64 2.69
N THR A 137 22.87 6.82 2.83
CA THR A 137 22.57 7.78 3.89
C THR A 137 22.40 9.19 3.32
N GLY A 138 21.71 10.06 4.05
CA GLY A 138 21.57 11.48 3.69
C GLY A 138 20.93 11.70 2.32
N ALA A 139 21.49 12.64 1.54
CA ALA A 139 20.97 13.04 0.24
C ALA A 139 20.97 11.91 -0.81
N ALA A 140 21.93 10.98 -0.74
CA ALA A 140 21.98 9.83 -1.66
C ALA A 140 20.79 8.89 -1.42
N MET A 141 20.46 8.60 -0.17
CA MET A 141 19.27 7.81 0.20
C MET A 141 17.99 8.49 -0.27
N ALA A 142 17.84 9.79 0.00
CA ALA A 142 16.66 10.55 -0.42
C ALA A 142 16.47 10.50 -1.95
N ARG A 143 17.53 10.66 -2.72
CA ARG A 143 17.49 10.56 -4.18
C ARG A 143 17.02 9.20 -4.68
N ILE A 144 17.59 8.11 -4.15
CA ILE A 144 17.23 6.75 -4.54
C ILE A 144 15.78 6.44 -4.17
N MET A 145 15.37 6.77 -2.94
CA MET A 145 13.98 6.58 -2.49
C MET A 145 13.00 7.36 -3.36
N SER A 146 13.33 8.59 -3.77
CA SER A 146 12.48 9.38 -4.66
C SER A 146 12.26 8.72 -6.02
N PHE A 147 13.31 8.15 -6.63
CA PHE A 147 13.17 7.41 -7.88
C PHE A 147 12.32 6.13 -7.71
N ILE A 148 12.56 5.35 -6.65
CA ILE A 148 11.76 4.15 -6.37
C ILE A 148 10.29 4.53 -6.16
N MET A 149 10.01 5.61 -5.42
CA MET A 149 8.65 6.09 -5.20
C MET A 149 7.99 6.60 -6.49
N MET A 150 8.74 7.23 -7.38
CA MET A 150 8.22 7.61 -8.71
C MET A 150 7.72 6.40 -9.48
N PHE A 151 8.49 5.30 -9.52
CA PHE A 151 8.04 4.04 -10.14
C PHE A 151 6.83 3.45 -9.41
N PHE A 152 6.84 3.44 -8.07
CA PHE A 152 5.72 2.94 -7.28
C PHE A 152 4.41 3.69 -7.58
N ILE A 153 4.47 5.00 -7.85
CA ILE A 153 3.32 5.82 -8.23
C ILE A 153 2.80 5.46 -9.64
N LEU A 154 3.70 5.13 -10.57
CA LEU A 154 3.32 4.77 -11.94
C LEU A 154 2.64 3.41 -12.03
N VAL A 155 2.94 2.50 -11.11
CA VAL A 155 2.43 1.11 -11.14
C VAL A 155 0.89 1.05 -11.07
N PRO A 156 0.18 1.71 -10.15
CA PRO A 156 -1.28 1.71 -10.15
C PRO A 156 -1.90 2.24 -11.44
N MET A 157 -1.21 3.14 -12.14
CA MET A 157 -1.69 3.67 -13.43
C MET A 157 -1.60 2.62 -14.55
N ILE A 158 -0.61 1.73 -14.51
CA ILE A 158 -0.34 0.75 -15.57
C ILE A 158 -0.93 -0.62 -15.23
N ALA A 159 -1.01 -0.98 -13.95
CA ALA A 159 -1.38 -2.32 -13.51
C ALA A 159 -2.76 -2.79 -14.00
N PRO A 160 -3.83 -1.99 -13.96
CA PRO A 160 -5.12 -2.41 -14.50
C PRO A 160 -5.07 -2.63 -16.02
N SER A 161 -4.30 -1.82 -16.77
CA SER A 161 -4.11 -2.02 -18.22
C SER A 161 -3.40 -3.34 -18.52
N LEU A 162 -2.44 -3.72 -17.68
CA LEU A 162 -1.73 -5.00 -17.76
C LEU A 162 -2.67 -6.16 -17.47
N GLY A 163 -3.49 -6.04 -16.42
CA GLY A 163 -4.53 -7.00 -16.10
C GLY A 163 -5.54 -7.16 -17.23
N GLN A 164 -6.04 -6.04 -17.78
CA GLN A 164 -6.94 -6.02 -18.92
C GLN A 164 -6.33 -6.72 -20.15
N LEU A 165 -5.07 -6.42 -20.47
CA LEU A 165 -4.37 -7.05 -21.58
C LEU A 165 -4.30 -8.58 -21.41
N ILE A 166 -3.98 -9.06 -20.22
CA ILE A 166 -3.92 -10.50 -19.96
C ILE A 166 -5.29 -11.15 -20.14
N ILE A 167 -6.36 -10.59 -19.59
CA ILE A 167 -7.70 -11.20 -19.67
C ILE A 167 -8.29 -11.14 -21.08
N THR A 168 -7.83 -10.22 -21.93
CA THR A 168 -8.26 -10.14 -23.34
C THR A 168 -7.78 -11.37 -24.13
N PHE A 169 -6.60 -11.89 -23.83
CA PHE A 169 -6.00 -13.00 -24.57
C PHE A 169 -6.01 -14.34 -23.81
N ALA A 170 -6.30 -14.31 -22.50
CA ALA A 170 -6.18 -15.49 -21.66
C ALA A 170 -7.15 -15.45 -20.46
N SER A 171 -7.21 -16.54 -19.69
CA SER A 171 -7.97 -16.60 -18.45
C SER A 171 -7.37 -15.67 -17.38
N TRP A 172 -8.23 -15.17 -16.47
CA TRP A 172 -7.80 -14.42 -15.28
C TRP A 172 -6.71 -15.13 -14.44
N ARG A 173 -6.66 -16.46 -14.51
CA ARG A 173 -5.62 -17.26 -13.85
C ARG A 173 -4.21 -16.94 -14.33
N MET A 174 -4.08 -16.47 -15.57
CA MET A 174 -2.78 -16.09 -16.15
C MET A 174 -2.19 -14.82 -15.54
N ILE A 175 -2.99 -14.02 -14.81
CA ILE A 175 -2.47 -12.90 -14.01
C ILE A 175 -1.55 -13.45 -12.90
N PHE A 176 -1.93 -14.55 -12.26
CA PHE A 176 -1.07 -15.20 -11.26
C PHE A 176 0.18 -15.83 -11.85
N ALA A 177 0.06 -16.41 -13.07
CA ALA A 177 1.23 -16.90 -13.80
C ALA A 177 2.20 -15.77 -14.15
N PHE A 178 1.69 -14.60 -14.54
CA PHE A 178 2.49 -13.40 -14.78
C PHE A 178 3.20 -12.95 -13.48
N PHE A 179 2.50 -12.90 -12.35
CA PHE A 179 3.11 -12.56 -11.06
C PHE A 179 4.20 -13.56 -10.67
N LEU A 180 3.96 -14.86 -10.90
CA LEU A 180 4.94 -15.91 -10.63
C LEU A 180 6.19 -15.71 -11.47
N LEU A 181 6.05 -15.57 -12.78
CA LEU A 181 7.16 -15.36 -13.71
C LEU A 181 7.97 -14.11 -13.34
N MET A 182 7.29 -13.00 -13.11
CA MET A 182 7.91 -11.73 -12.75
C MET A 182 8.68 -11.86 -11.42
N THR A 183 8.06 -12.46 -10.39
CA THR A 183 8.69 -12.61 -9.07
C THR A 183 9.90 -13.52 -9.12
N VAL A 184 9.82 -14.64 -9.85
CA VAL A 184 10.96 -15.56 -10.03
C VAL A 184 12.09 -14.85 -10.76
N SER A 185 11.81 -14.10 -11.83
CA SER A 185 12.82 -13.34 -12.58
C SER A 185 13.51 -12.31 -11.70
N ILE A 186 12.74 -11.55 -10.90
CA ILE A 186 13.28 -10.57 -9.95
C ILE A 186 14.10 -11.28 -8.85
N ALA A 187 13.62 -12.41 -8.32
CA ALA A 187 14.31 -13.15 -7.27
C ALA A 187 15.66 -13.70 -7.75
N ILE A 188 15.74 -14.21 -8.98
CA ILE A 188 16.99 -14.65 -9.61
C ILE A 188 17.94 -13.46 -9.76
N TRP A 189 17.49 -12.36 -10.37
CA TRP A 189 18.28 -11.15 -10.52
C TRP A 189 18.80 -10.61 -9.19
N PHE A 190 17.92 -10.48 -8.21
CA PHE A 190 18.26 -10.03 -6.86
C PHE A 190 19.26 -10.97 -6.17
N THR A 191 19.10 -12.28 -6.32
CA THR A 191 19.99 -13.27 -5.71
C THR A 191 21.42 -13.16 -6.24
N ILE A 192 21.57 -12.98 -7.57
CA ILE A 192 22.87 -12.91 -8.23
C ILE A 192 23.57 -11.57 -7.96
N ARG A 193 22.82 -10.47 -7.98
CA ARG A 193 23.39 -9.13 -8.02
C ARG A 193 23.47 -8.43 -6.68
N GLN A 194 22.53 -8.70 -5.75
CA GLN A 194 22.49 -8.02 -4.47
C GLN A 194 23.15 -8.86 -3.37
N ALA A 195 24.17 -8.30 -2.73
CA ALA A 195 24.78 -8.89 -1.54
C ALA A 195 23.95 -8.61 -0.27
N GLU A 196 24.12 -9.43 0.76
CA GLU A 196 23.58 -9.15 2.10
C GLU A 196 24.21 -7.88 2.69
N THR A 197 23.37 -6.99 3.23
CA THR A 197 23.84 -5.72 3.80
C THR A 197 23.97 -5.77 5.32
N LEU A 198 23.23 -6.65 5.99
CA LEU A 198 23.28 -6.79 7.43
C LEU A 198 24.38 -7.77 7.85
N THR A 199 25.48 -7.24 8.37
CA THR A 199 26.60 -8.05 8.89
C THR A 199 26.19 -8.87 10.11
N LYS A 200 26.83 -10.02 10.33
CA LYS A 200 26.44 -10.97 11.40
C LYS A 200 26.50 -10.37 12.80
N ASP A 201 27.43 -9.46 13.03
CA ASP A 201 27.63 -8.74 14.29
C ASP A 201 26.53 -7.73 14.62
N LYS A 202 25.81 -7.24 13.60
CA LYS A 202 24.69 -6.30 13.75
C LYS A 202 23.33 -6.96 13.82
N ARG A 203 23.26 -8.29 13.71
CA ARG A 203 22.00 -9.03 13.78
C ARG A 203 21.45 -9.06 15.19
N ILE A 204 20.19 -8.73 15.34
CA ILE A 204 19.48 -8.74 16.62
C ILE A 204 18.81 -10.11 16.79
N PRO A 205 18.98 -10.82 17.92
CA PRO A 205 18.30 -12.10 18.14
C PRO A 205 16.79 -11.97 18.06
N PHE A 206 16.14 -12.93 17.38
CA PHE A 206 14.69 -12.96 17.30
C PHE A 206 14.09 -13.25 18.69
N SER A 207 13.33 -12.32 19.21
CA SER A 207 12.73 -12.43 20.53
C SER A 207 11.25 -12.06 20.49
N ILE A 208 10.38 -13.06 20.59
CA ILE A 208 8.93 -12.87 20.69
C ILE A 208 8.58 -11.96 21.88
N LYS A 209 9.31 -12.10 23.00
CA LYS A 209 9.11 -11.27 24.18
C LYS A 209 9.43 -9.80 23.92
N ALA A 210 10.52 -9.50 23.19
CA ALA A 210 10.88 -8.14 22.80
C ALA A 210 9.86 -7.55 21.81
N ILE A 211 9.42 -8.34 20.82
CA ILE A 211 8.40 -7.95 19.86
C ILE A 211 7.08 -7.63 20.58
N SER A 212 6.62 -8.53 21.46
CA SER A 212 5.40 -8.33 22.23
C SER A 212 5.46 -7.08 23.14
N LYS A 213 6.63 -6.86 23.80
CA LYS A 213 6.84 -5.67 24.64
C LYS A 213 6.80 -4.38 23.82
N ALA A 214 7.47 -4.36 22.67
CA ALA A 214 7.47 -3.21 21.77
C ALA A 214 6.09 -2.98 21.16
N SER A 215 5.40 -4.06 20.74
CA SER A 215 4.01 -3.97 20.23
C SER A 215 3.08 -3.37 21.28
N LYS A 216 3.12 -3.86 22.52
CA LYS A 216 2.32 -3.28 23.60
C LYS A 216 2.64 -1.80 23.79
N LYS A 217 3.92 -1.41 23.87
CA LYS A 217 4.32 -0.01 24.04
C LYS A 217 3.75 0.87 22.93
N ILE A 218 3.82 0.44 21.67
CA ILE A 218 3.37 1.22 20.51
C ILE A 218 1.85 1.25 20.42
N LEU A 219 1.17 0.10 20.62
CA LEU A 219 -0.29 0.00 20.54
C LEU A 219 -1.01 0.81 21.63
N PHE A 220 -0.35 0.99 22.79
CA PHE A 220 -0.89 1.84 23.86
C PHE A 220 -0.37 3.27 23.84
N GLU A 221 0.44 3.65 22.83
CA GLU A 221 0.87 5.04 22.65
C GLU A 221 -0.16 5.81 21.80
N PRO A 222 -0.97 6.69 22.42
CA PRO A 222 -2.14 7.25 21.74
C PRO A 222 -1.78 8.12 20.54
N VAL A 223 -0.62 8.81 20.58
CA VAL A 223 -0.18 9.69 19.49
C VAL A 223 0.22 8.86 18.26
N ILE A 224 1.00 7.80 18.45
CA ILE A 224 1.42 6.91 17.36
C ILE A 224 0.20 6.24 16.74
N MET A 225 -0.69 5.72 17.58
CA MET A 225 -1.89 5.00 17.12
C MET A 225 -2.88 5.93 16.42
N ALA A 226 -3.01 7.17 16.83
CA ALA A 226 -3.86 8.13 16.13
C ALA A 226 -3.41 8.33 14.68
N TYR A 227 -2.11 8.50 14.43
CA TYR A 227 -1.58 8.62 13.07
C TYR A 227 -1.67 7.29 12.30
N ALA A 228 -1.37 6.16 12.95
CA ALA A 228 -1.45 4.84 12.33
C ALA A 228 -2.89 4.47 11.92
N ILE A 229 -3.87 4.73 12.80
CA ILE A 229 -5.29 4.49 12.54
C ILE A 229 -5.79 5.42 11.42
N THR A 230 -5.41 6.71 11.46
CA THR A 230 -5.78 7.65 10.39
C THR A 230 -5.22 7.20 9.04
N ALA A 231 -3.95 6.81 8.97
CA ALA A 231 -3.35 6.26 7.76
C ALA A 231 -4.06 4.98 7.29
N GLY A 232 -4.46 4.12 8.25
CA GLY A 232 -5.24 2.90 7.99
C GLY A 232 -6.64 3.19 7.43
N ILE A 233 -7.38 4.13 8.00
CA ILE A 233 -8.71 4.53 7.51
C ILE A 233 -8.62 5.12 6.11
N LEU A 234 -7.63 5.97 5.84
CA LEU A 234 -7.41 6.55 4.51
C LEU A 234 -7.03 5.50 3.48
N PHE A 235 -6.17 4.54 3.84
CA PHE A 235 -5.86 3.42 2.97
C PHE A 235 -7.08 2.51 2.77
N GLY A 236 -7.90 2.32 3.81
CA GLY A 236 -9.16 1.61 3.74
C GLY A 236 -10.17 2.28 2.80
N ALA A 237 -10.26 3.61 2.81
CA ALA A 237 -11.09 4.37 1.87
C ALA A 237 -10.58 4.24 0.41
N LEU A 238 -9.26 4.20 0.22
CA LEU A 238 -8.67 3.91 -1.08
C LEU A 238 -8.96 2.45 -1.50
N LEU A 239 -8.85 1.47 -0.60
CA LEU A 239 -9.20 0.08 -0.87
C LEU A 239 -10.69 -0.10 -1.16
N LEU A 240 -11.57 0.67 -0.51
CA LEU A 240 -12.99 0.71 -0.82
C LEU A 240 -13.20 1.13 -2.29
N PHE A 241 -12.57 2.25 -2.72
CA PHE A 241 -12.62 2.65 -4.11
C PHE A 241 -12.07 1.55 -5.03
N ILE A 242 -10.86 1.04 -4.75
CA ILE A 242 -10.23 0.01 -5.58
C ILE A 242 -11.16 -1.22 -5.71
N GLY A 243 -11.76 -1.68 -4.61
CA GLY A 243 -12.64 -2.84 -4.60
C GLY A 243 -13.98 -2.61 -5.30
N THR A 244 -14.47 -1.37 -5.39
CA THR A 244 -15.74 -1.03 -6.04
C THR A 244 -15.57 -0.37 -7.41
N ALA A 245 -14.35 0.05 -7.77
CA ALA A 245 -14.11 0.84 -8.97
C ALA A 245 -14.63 0.15 -10.25
N GLN A 246 -14.30 -1.14 -10.44
CA GLN A 246 -14.76 -1.88 -11.62
C GLN A 246 -16.29 -1.88 -11.69
N ALA A 247 -16.99 -2.15 -10.58
CA ALA A 247 -18.44 -2.15 -10.52
C ALA A 247 -19.03 -0.73 -10.78
N ILE A 248 -18.46 0.31 -10.19
CA ILE A 248 -18.90 1.70 -10.41
C ILE A 248 -18.81 2.06 -11.91
N PHE A 249 -17.66 1.80 -12.55
CA PHE A 249 -17.49 2.15 -13.96
C PHE A 249 -18.36 1.30 -14.87
N GLN A 250 -18.57 0.02 -14.55
CA GLN A 250 -19.41 -0.89 -15.34
C GLN A 250 -20.90 -0.63 -15.14
N ASP A 251 -21.37 -0.59 -13.86
CA ASP A 251 -22.79 -0.57 -13.54
C ASP A 251 -23.42 0.80 -13.75
N ILE A 252 -22.68 1.90 -13.48
CA ILE A 252 -23.18 3.28 -13.56
C ILE A 252 -22.89 3.91 -14.91
N TYR A 253 -21.66 3.71 -15.44
CA TYR A 253 -21.20 4.42 -16.63
C TYR A 253 -21.09 3.54 -17.87
N ALA A 254 -21.37 2.24 -17.78
CA ALA A 254 -21.23 1.25 -18.86
C ALA A 254 -19.80 1.21 -19.47
N ILE A 255 -18.78 1.55 -18.68
CA ILE A 255 -17.37 1.57 -19.09
C ILE A 255 -16.69 0.27 -18.66
N VAL A 256 -16.38 -0.61 -19.60
CA VAL A 256 -15.71 -1.89 -19.37
C VAL A 256 -14.28 -1.88 -19.94
N GLU A 257 -14.16 -1.71 -21.27
CA GLU A 257 -12.87 -1.80 -21.96
C GLU A 257 -11.91 -0.66 -21.60
N HIS A 258 -12.44 0.56 -21.42
CA HIS A 258 -11.68 1.76 -21.13
C HIS A 258 -11.49 2.02 -19.63
N PHE A 259 -11.98 1.14 -18.75
CA PHE A 259 -11.82 1.25 -17.30
C PHE A 259 -10.38 1.57 -16.86
N PRO A 260 -9.33 0.88 -17.40
CA PRO A 260 -7.97 1.16 -16.99
C PRO A 260 -7.51 2.61 -17.21
N LEU A 261 -8.02 3.28 -18.25
CA LEU A 261 -7.67 4.69 -18.53
C LEU A 261 -8.26 5.64 -17.48
N TYR A 262 -9.52 5.45 -17.11
CA TYR A 262 -10.17 6.24 -16.07
C TYR A 262 -9.55 6.00 -14.70
N PHE A 263 -9.24 4.74 -14.38
CA PHE A 263 -8.53 4.39 -13.16
C PHE A 263 -7.14 5.05 -13.11
N ALA A 264 -6.39 4.99 -14.20
CA ALA A 264 -5.07 5.64 -14.31
C ALA A 264 -5.15 7.15 -14.12
N ALA A 265 -6.19 7.80 -14.69
CA ALA A 265 -6.43 9.23 -14.50
C ALA A 265 -6.65 9.56 -13.02
N LEU A 266 -7.45 8.80 -12.29
CA LEU A 266 -7.66 8.99 -10.84
C LEU A 266 -6.39 8.70 -10.04
N ALA A 267 -5.70 7.59 -10.33
CA ALA A 267 -4.45 7.22 -9.66
C ALA A 267 -3.35 8.29 -9.84
N SER A 268 -3.34 8.99 -10.99
CA SER A 268 -2.40 10.08 -11.24
C SER A 268 -2.53 11.21 -10.22
N GLY A 269 -3.72 11.44 -9.65
CA GLY A 269 -3.96 12.40 -8.59
C GLY A 269 -3.14 12.11 -7.33
N VAL A 270 -3.09 10.84 -6.90
CA VAL A 270 -2.22 10.40 -5.79
C VAL A 270 -0.74 10.65 -6.12
N GLY A 271 -0.34 10.34 -7.36
CA GLY A 271 1.03 10.49 -7.81
C GLY A 271 1.51 11.93 -7.83
N VAL A 272 0.79 12.79 -8.53
CA VAL A 272 1.12 14.22 -8.67
C VAL A 272 1.14 14.90 -7.30
N SER A 273 0.15 14.64 -6.47
CA SER A 273 0.07 15.26 -5.14
C SER A 273 1.16 14.76 -4.18
N SER A 274 1.53 13.48 -4.23
CA SER A 274 2.66 12.95 -3.46
C SER A 274 3.99 13.58 -3.88
N PHE A 275 4.18 13.83 -5.16
CA PHE A 275 5.35 14.54 -5.66
C PHE A 275 5.39 16.00 -5.16
N LEU A 276 4.27 16.71 -5.25
CA LEU A 276 4.14 18.08 -4.76
C LEU A 276 4.31 18.16 -3.23
N ASN A 277 3.85 17.15 -2.50
CA ASN A 277 3.98 17.05 -1.05
C ASN A 277 5.44 17.18 -0.59
N GLY A 278 6.40 16.63 -1.33
CA GLY A 278 7.82 16.73 -1.00
C GLY A 278 8.33 18.19 -0.91
N LYS A 279 7.76 19.11 -1.72
CA LYS A 279 8.08 20.54 -1.66
C LYS A 279 7.24 21.28 -0.63
N LEU A 280 5.95 20.95 -0.55
CA LEU A 280 4.99 21.63 0.32
C LEU A 280 5.27 21.36 1.81
N VAL A 281 5.64 20.12 2.15
CA VAL A 281 5.93 19.74 3.54
C VAL A 281 7.11 20.49 4.14
N MET A 282 8.13 20.82 3.32
CA MET A 282 9.28 21.59 3.76
C MET A 282 8.92 23.04 4.10
N ARG A 283 7.87 23.57 3.46
CA ARG A 283 7.41 24.95 3.67
C ARG A 283 6.39 25.09 4.78
N TYR A 284 5.44 24.14 4.87
CA TYR A 284 4.26 24.26 5.77
C TYR A 284 4.32 23.32 6.97
N GLY A 285 5.22 22.31 6.95
CA GLY A 285 5.30 21.27 7.96
C GLY A 285 4.24 20.16 7.78
N MET A 286 4.53 18.99 8.36
CA MET A 286 3.68 17.79 8.18
C MET A 286 2.27 17.97 8.75
N TYR A 287 2.15 18.51 9.96
CA TYR A 287 0.85 18.65 10.65
C TYR A 287 -0.10 19.58 9.90
N LYS A 288 0.34 20.83 9.60
CA LYS A 288 -0.50 21.81 8.92
C LYS A 288 -0.95 21.33 7.55
N LEU A 289 -0.03 20.72 6.80
CA LEU A 289 -0.33 20.20 5.47
C LEU A 289 -1.29 19.02 5.52
N SER A 290 -1.12 18.10 6.48
CA SER A 290 -2.03 16.96 6.67
C SER A 290 -3.41 17.41 7.11
N MET A 291 -3.51 18.36 8.04
CA MET A 291 -4.79 18.88 8.49
C MET A 291 -5.53 19.61 7.35
N SER A 292 -4.83 20.42 6.56
CA SER A 292 -5.42 21.07 5.39
C SER A 292 -5.92 20.07 4.35
N ALA A 293 -5.14 19.00 4.11
CA ALA A 293 -5.54 17.94 3.18
C ALA A 293 -6.73 17.11 3.70
N LEU A 294 -6.84 16.86 5.01
CA LEU A 294 -8.00 16.20 5.62
C LEU A 294 -9.27 17.06 5.50
N ILE A 295 -9.17 18.36 5.76
CA ILE A 295 -10.30 19.30 5.60
C ILE A 295 -10.72 19.36 4.14
N ALA A 296 -9.77 19.45 3.21
CA ALA A 296 -10.04 19.44 1.77
C ALA A 296 -10.71 18.12 1.32
N LEU A 297 -10.22 16.96 1.82
CA LEU A 297 -10.85 15.67 1.58
C LEU A 297 -12.30 15.64 2.08
N GLY A 298 -12.55 16.14 3.29
CA GLY A 298 -13.90 16.29 3.83
C GLY A 298 -14.80 17.17 2.98
N THR A 299 -14.28 18.31 2.48
CA THR A 299 -15.02 19.22 1.59
C THR A 299 -15.35 18.54 0.26
N PHE A 300 -14.37 17.92 -0.41
CA PHE A 300 -14.59 17.26 -1.71
C PHE A 300 -15.47 16.02 -1.57
N SER A 301 -15.33 15.24 -0.51
CA SER A 301 -16.21 14.08 -0.29
C SER A 301 -17.65 14.50 0.05
N SER A 302 -17.85 15.62 0.77
CA SER A 302 -19.18 16.21 0.97
C SER A 302 -19.78 16.69 -0.35
N LEU A 303 -18.97 17.31 -1.21
CA LEU A 303 -19.41 17.72 -2.56
C LEU A 303 -19.81 16.50 -3.40
N LEU A 304 -18.99 15.42 -3.38
CA LEU A 304 -19.31 14.17 -4.07
C LEU A 304 -20.62 13.58 -3.54
N PHE A 305 -20.82 13.58 -2.22
CA PHE A 305 -22.05 13.09 -1.60
C PHE A 305 -23.28 13.91 -2.06
N ILE A 306 -23.20 15.25 -2.03
CA ILE A 306 -24.28 16.13 -2.44
C ILE A 306 -24.61 15.92 -3.93
N VAL A 307 -23.60 15.92 -4.79
CA VAL A 307 -23.81 15.71 -6.24
C VAL A 307 -24.40 14.33 -6.51
N SER A 308 -23.95 13.29 -5.79
CA SER A 308 -24.50 11.94 -5.88
C SER A 308 -25.97 11.90 -5.43
N MET A 309 -26.32 12.56 -4.32
CA MET A 309 -27.71 12.63 -3.83
C MET A 309 -28.64 13.35 -4.81
N LEU A 310 -28.18 14.43 -5.42
CA LEU A 310 -28.96 15.20 -6.41
C LEU A 310 -29.12 14.46 -7.76
N SER A 311 -28.36 13.40 -7.98
CA SER A 311 -28.36 12.59 -9.22
C SER A 311 -28.78 11.14 -8.97
N ASP A 312 -29.63 10.89 -7.97
CA ASP A 312 -30.12 9.54 -7.60
C ASP A 312 -28.99 8.49 -7.44
N GLY A 313 -27.84 8.95 -6.95
CA GLY A 313 -26.65 8.12 -6.73
C GLY A 313 -25.76 7.93 -7.96
N GLN A 314 -26.10 8.50 -9.10
CA GLN A 314 -25.40 8.32 -10.38
C GLN A 314 -25.00 9.68 -10.98
N PRO A 315 -24.06 10.40 -10.40
CA PRO A 315 -23.57 11.68 -10.94
C PRO A 315 -23.01 11.50 -12.36
N SER A 316 -22.99 12.58 -13.16
CA SER A 316 -22.34 12.49 -14.46
C SER A 316 -20.86 12.11 -14.31
N LEU A 317 -20.33 11.37 -15.29
CA LEU A 317 -18.95 10.90 -15.29
C LEU A 317 -17.93 12.03 -15.04
N PHE A 318 -18.20 13.22 -15.63
CA PHE A 318 -17.31 14.38 -15.45
C PHE A 318 -17.20 14.79 -13.97
N TRP A 319 -18.33 14.97 -13.27
CA TRP A 319 -18.33 15.38 -11.86
C TRP A 319 -17.74 14.29 -10.95
N PHE A 320 -18.07 13.02 -11.21
CA PHE A 320 -17.50 11.91 -10.50
C PHE A 320 -15.96 11.88 -10.62
N MET A 321 -15.45 11.96 -11.85
CA MET A 321 -14.01 11.94 -12.11
C MET A 321 -13.28 13.16 -11.50
N LEU A 322 -13.83 14.36 -11.68
CA LEU A 322 -13.21 15.58 -11.17
C LEU A 322 -13.11 15.58 -9.65
N ILE A 323 -14.22 15.28 -8.96
CA ILE A 323 -14.26 15.33 -7.49
C ILE A 323 -13.42 14.19 -6.89
N SER A 324 -13.53 12.99 -7.45
CA SER A 324 -12.73 11.83 -7.01
C SER A 324 -11.24 12.07 -7.24
N PHE A 325 -10.83 12.70 -8.33
CA PHE A 325 -9.44 13.08 -8.57
C PHE A 325 -8.91 14.04 -7.49
N LEU A 326 -9.71 15.03 -7.08
CA LEU A 326 -9.35 15.94 -6.00
C LEU A 326 -9.25 15.22 -4.64
N CYS A 327 -10.14 14.27 -4.36
CA CYS A 327 -10.04 13.40 -3.18
C CYS A 327 -8.73 12.60 -3.20
N PHE A 328 -8.34 12.04 -4.35
CA PHE A 328 -7.10 11.29 -4.50
C PHE A 328 -5.86 12.16 -4.35
N CYS A 329 -5.91 13.41 -4.80
CA CYS A 329 -4.86 14.39 -4.52
C CYS A 329 -4.69 14.60 -2.99
N CYS A 330 -5.77 14.70 -2.25
CA CYS A 330 -5.71 14.82 -0.79
C CYS A 330 -5.08 13.56 -0.14
N ILE A 331 -5.49 12.36 -0.58
CA ILE A 331 -4.95 11.08 -0.07
C ILE A 331 -3.45 10.98 -0.34
N GLY A 332 -2.97 11.40 -1.52
CA GLY A 332 -1.55 11.37 -1.87
C GLY A 332 -0.68 12.24 -0.97
N ILE A 333 -1.18 13.40 -0.53
CA ILE A 333 -0.50 14.25 0.46
C ILE A 333 -0.47 13.57 1.83
N LEU A 334 -1.58 12.97 2.24
CA LEU A 334 -1.78 12.43 3.59
C LEU A 334 -0.93 11.20 3.87
N PHE A 335 -0.80 10.29 2.90
CA PHE A 335 -0.21 8.98 3.12
C PHE A 335 1.25 9.04 3.62
N GLY A 336 2.07 9.86 2.97
CA GLY A 336 3.47 10.06 3.35
C GLY A 336 3.62 10.76 4.69
N ASN A 337 2.86 11.83 4.90
CA ASN A 337 2.98 12.66 6.09
C ASN A 337 2.52 11.93 7.36
N LEU A 338 1.38 11.23 7.33
CA LEU A 338 0.88 10.48 8.49
C LEU A 338 1.82 9.35 8.89
N THR A 339 2.39 8.62 7.90
CA THR A 339 3.39 7.60 8.18
C THR A 339 4.64 8.20 8.81
N ALA A 340 5.11 9.34 8.31
CA ALA A 340 6.28 10.02 8.87
C ALA A 340 6.01 10.52 10.29
N MET A 341 4.84 11.12 10.56
CA MET A 341 4.43 11.59 11.89
C MET A 341 4.30 10.44 12.90
N ALA A 342 3.80 9.27 12.46
CA ALA A 342 3.75 8.07 13.31
C ALA A 342 5.16 7.54 13.65
N MET A 343 6.14 7.72 12.75
CA MET A 343 7.51 7.25 12.94
C MET A 343 8.39 8.22 13.74
N GLU A 344 8.05 9.50 13.78
CA GLU A 344 8.82 10.56 14.42
C GLU A 344 9.09 10.28 15.91
N THR A 345 8.14 9.66 16.60
CA THR A 345 8.18 9.38 18.04
C THR A 345 8.82 8.03 18.41
N LEU A 346 9.20 7.22 17.42
CA LEU A 346 9.65 5.83 17.66
C LEU A 346 11.15 5.71 18.05
N GLY A 347 11.98 6.72 17.79
CA GLY A 347 13.39 6.75 18.18
C GLY A 347 14.16 5.46 17.85
N ASP A 348 14.80 4.85 18.85
CA ASP A 348 15.68 3.69 18.69
C ASP A 348 14.96 2.39 18.25
N ILE A 349 13.63 2.33 18.39
CA ILE A 349 12.83 1.15 17.99
C ILE A 349 12.20 1.32 16.59
N ALA A 350 12.70 2.26 15.78
CA ALA A 350 12.11 2.64 14.50
C ALA A 350 11.89 1.47 13.52
N GLY A 351 12.76 0.46 13.48
CA GLY A 351 12.62 -0.71 12.59
C GLY A 351 11.40 -1.57 12.95
N LEU A 352 11.35 -2.03 14.19
CA LEU A 352 10.21 -2.81 14.70
C LEU A 352 8.94 -1.96 14.78
N GLY A 353 9.09 -0.67 15.15
CA GLY A 353 7.99 0.28 15.20
C GLY A 353 7.32 0.49 13.85
N ALA A 354 8.10 0.61 12.78
CA ALA A 354 7.58 0.71 11.42
C ALA A 354 6.73 -0.49 11.03
N SER A 355 7.16 -1.70 11.39
CA SER A 355 6.40 -2.93 11.13
C SER A 355 5.08 -2.97 11.87
N ILE A 356 5.06 -2.54 13.14
CA ILE A 356 3.84 -2.51 13.96
C ILE A 356 2.86 -1.43 13.44
N VAL A 357 3.36 -0.24 13.13
CA VAL A 357 2.56 0.85 12.55
C VAL A 357 1.96 0.42 11.21
N ALA A 358 2.77 -0.18 10.33
CA ALA A 358 2.30 -0.68 9.03
C ALA A 358 1.22 -1.74 9.18
N SER A 359 1.45 -2.76 10.02
CA SER A 359 0.49 -3.83 10.30
C SER A 359 -0.82 -3.30 10.90
N SER A 360 -0.74 -2.37 11.88
CA SER A 360 -1.92 -1.74 12.47
C SER A 360 -2.71 -0.96 11.43
N SER A 361 -2.04 -0.17 10.58
CA SER A 361 -2.69 0.56 9.49
C SER A 361 -3.32 -0.39 8.46
N SER A 362 -2.63 -1.47 8.08
CA SER A 362 -3.15 -2.49 7.17
C SER A 362 -4.39 -3.19 7.74
N LEU A 363 -4.39 -3.51 9.04
CA LEU A 363 -5.56 -4.11 9.71
C LEU A 363 -6.77 -3.18 9.69
N VAL A 364 -6.58 -1.93 10.08
CA VAL A 364 -7.64 -0.91 10.06
C VAL A 364 -8.19 -0.73 8.65
N SER A 365 -7.31 -0.73 7.64
CA SER A 365 -7.73 -0.55 6.24
C SER A 365 -8.59 -1.71 5.72
N VAL A 366 -8.25 -2.94 6.08
CA VAL A 366 -9.07 -4.11 5.72
C VAL A 366 -10.44 -4.04 6.37
N VAL A 367 -10.49 -3.79 7.69
CA VAL A 367 -11.76 -3.69 8.42
C VAL A 367 -12.64 -2.59 7.82
N PHE A 368 -12.06 -1.41 7.59
CA PHE A 368 -12.80 -0.29 7.00
C PHE A 368 -13.31 -0.62 5.59
N SER A 369 -12.45 -1.12 4.70
CA SER A 369 -12.82 -1.39 3.30
C SER A 369 -13.85 -2.51 3.17
N VAL A 370 -13.73 -3.59 3.97
CA VAL A 370 -14.70 -4.70 3.95
C VAL A 370 -16.05 -4.25 4.45
N ILE A 371 -16.11 -3.52 5.57
CA ILE A 371 -17.39 -3.02 6.11
C ILE A 371 -18.01 -2.04 5.13
N ALA A 372 -17.27 -1.02 4.70
CA ALA A 372 -17.79 0.01 3.80
C ALA A 372 -18.18 -0.56 2.43
N GLY A 373 -17.46 -1.53 1.91
CA GLY A 373 -17.72 -2.16 0.62
C GLY A 373 -19.04 -2.94 0.57
N ARG A 374 -19.51 -3.48 1.70
CA ARG A 374 -20.82 -4.15 1.78
C ARG A 374 -22.01 -3.23 1.51
N PHE A 375 -21.82 -1.93 1.71
CA PHE A 375 -22.87 -0.92 1.44
C PHE A 375 -22.96 -0.52 -0.04
N TYR A 376 -22.05 -1.00 -0.92
CA TYR A 376 -22.17 -0.71 -2.35
C TYR A 376 -23.53 -1.18 -2.88
N ASN A 377 -24.24 -0.28 -3.55
CA ASN A 377 -25.63 -0.47 -4.00
C ASN A 377 -25.86 0.07 -5.42
N GLN A 378 -24.85 -0.03 -6.29
CA GLN A 378 -24.86 0.52 -7.66
C GLN A 378 -24.99 2.05 -7.71
N THR A 379 -24.55 2.71 -6.63
CA THR A 379 -24.45 4.17 -6.56
C THR A 379 -23.06 4.59 -6.08
N THR A 380 -22.71 5.86 -6.28
CA THR A 380 -21.47 6.45 -5.78
C THR A 380 -21.56 6.93 -4.32
N ILE A 381 -22.76 6.88 -3.72
CA ILE A 381 -23.04 7.36 -2.35
C ILE A 381 -22.17 6.64 -1.30
N PRO A 382 -22.07 5.29 -1.29
CA PRO A 382 -21.23 4.61 -0.27
C PRO A 382 -19.76 4.99 -0.34
N LEU A 383 -19.24 5.26 -1.55
CA LEU A 383 -17.87 5.73 -1.73
C LEU A 383 -17.67 7.13 -1.14
N ALA A 384 -18.60 8.05 -1.44
CA ALA A 384 -18.58 9.42 -0.91
C ALA A 384 -18.64 9.44 0.63
N VAL A 385 -19.53 8.63 1.23
CA VAL A 385 -19.64 8.46 2.67
C VAL A 385 -18.35 7.85 3.25
N GLY A 386 -17.76 6.86 2.59
CA GLY A 386 -16.48 6.27 2.99
C GLY A 386 -15.36 7.30 3.08
N PHE A 387 -15.19 8.15 2.08
CA PHE A 387 -14.22 9.25 2.10
C PHE A 387 -14.55 10.30 3.15
N LEU A 388 -15.82 10.63 3.35
CA LEU A 388 -16.27 11.58 4.36
C LEU A 388 -15.98 11.08 5.78
N CYS A 389 -16.27 9.81 6.06
CA CYS A 389 -15.91 9.17 7.32
C CYS A 389 -14.40 9.18 7.54
N ALA A 390 -13.61 8.84 6.50
CA ALA A 390 -12.16 8.85 6.58
C ALA A 390 -11.61 10.25 6.92
N ALA A 391 -12.15 11.29 6.31
CA ALA A 391 -11.79 12.68 6.61
C ALA A 391 -12.18 13.08 8.04
N GLY A 392 -13.40 12.81 8.46
CA GLY A 392 -13.91 13.19 9.79
C GLY A 392 -13.15 12.51 10.93
N PHE A 393 -12.99 11.18 10.87
CA PHE A 393 -12.17 10.46 11.85
C PHE A 393 -10.71 10.91 11.81
N GLY A 394 -10.16 11.14 10.59
CA GLY A 394 -8.79 11.62 10.43
C GLY A 394 -8.57 12.99 11.08
N ILE A 395 -9.46 13.96 10.87
CA ILE A 395 -9.39 15.29 11.50
C ILE A 395 -9.39 15.14 13.03
N TYR A 396 -10.33 14.38 13.57
CA TYR A 396 -10.45 14.18 15.01
C TYR A 396 -9.19 13.55 15.62
N LEU A 397 -8.69 12.47 15.02
CA LEU A 397 -7.54 11.73 15.55
C LEU A 397 -6.25 12.55 15.46
N VAL A 398 -6.00 13.20 14.32
CA VAL A 398 -4.79 14.01 14.09
C VAL A 398 -4.80 15.24 15.02
N TYR A 399 -5.94 15.91 15.17
CA TYR A 399 -6.09 17.03 16.09
C TYR A 399 -5.85 16.63 17.55
N SER A 400 -6.46 15.52 17.99
CA SER A 400 -6.28 14.99 19.34
C SER A 400 -4.84 14.57 19.63
N ALA A 401 -4.14 13.99 18.64
CA ALA A 401 -2.74 13.62 18.77
C ALA A 401 -1.83 14.83 18.98
N GLU A 402 -2.08 15.91 18.22
CA GLU A 402 -1.25 17.12 18.33
C GLU A 402 -1.49 17.86 19.66
N GLN A 403 -2.72 17.91 20.14
CA GLN A 403 -2.99 18.45 21.47
C GLN A 403 -2.26 17.69 22.58
N ARG A 404 -2.21 16.36 22.50
CA ARG A 404 -1.46 15.55 23.46
C ARG A 404 0.04 15.78 23.38
N LYS A 405 0.60 15.93 22.15
CA LYS A 405 2.01 16.31 21.98
C LYS A 405 2.36 17.63 22.63
N ALA A 406 1.46 18.63 22.54
CA ALA A 406 1.67 19.94 23.11
C ALA A 406 1.55 19.95 24.65
N SER A 407 0.91 18.94 25.25
CA SER A 407 0.73 18.80 26.70
C SER A 407 1.83 17.94 27.38
N MET A 408 2.70 17.27 26.61
CA MET A 408 3.86 16.51 27.07
C MET A 408 5.11 17.40 27.11
#